data_51fb2a5b2b9aff814d3797660baa257d
#
_entry.id   51fb2a5b2b9aff814d3797660baa257d
#
_cell.length_a   1.000
_cell.length_b   1.000
_cell.length_c   1.000
_cell.angle_alpha   90.00
_cell.angle_beta   90.00
_cell.angle_gamma   90.00
#
_symmetry.space_group_name_H-M   'P 1'
#
loop_
_entity.id
_entity.type
_entity.pdbx_description
1 polymer ?
#
loop_
_entity_poly.entity_id
_entity_poly.type
_entity_poly.pdbx_seq_one_letter_code
_entity_poly.pdbx_strand_id
1 'polypeptide(L)'
;MWQPGGMGERAAAAYLAVAAADVTLAATGRRGLRRLTKPLLMPTLLIGRDRLTQRALALGGVGDVALLGSSPAAFTAGLGAFLAGHLAWIQALRTRQGSGLLRRHPALALPYLAAWAGLNAYLWPRTGRDRYPVLAYSTALAAMALTALDTGKPATAAGGVLFLTTDSLLALDRFARVELPRHEGWVMATYVAAQGLLAA
;
A
#
# COMPACT_ATOMS: atom_id res chain seq x y z
N MET A 1 -0.94 25.41 10.82
CA MET A 1 0.08 24.99 11.82
C MET A 1 -0.02 23.48 11.95
N TRP A 2 0.92 22.74 11.35
CA TRP A 2 0.94 21.27 11.39
C TRP A 2 1.32 20.85 12.81
N GLN A 3 0.39 20.22 13.53
CA GLN A 3 0.70 19.59 14.80
C GLN A 3 1.09 18.15 14.54
N PRO A 4 2.28 17.70 14.90
CA PRO A 4 2.69 16.30 14.75
C PRO A 4 2.01 15.47 15.85
N GLY A 5 0.75 15.19 15.66
CA GLY A 5 0.09 14.17 16.46
C GLY A 5 0.59 12.81 16.05
N GLY A 6 1.74 12.40 16.57
CA GLY A 6 2.09 11.01 16.49
C GLY A 6 3.55 10.64 16.15
N MET A 7 4.18 11.18 15.15
CA MET A 7 5.57 10.79 14.82
C MET A 7 6.53 11.96 15.11
N GLY A 8 7.45 11.77 16.04
CA GLY A 8 8.49 12.76 16.28
C GLY A 8 9.33 13.02 15.04
N GLU A 9 9.89 14.23 14.88
CA GLU A 9 10.70 14.64 13.73
C GLU A 9 11.82 13.63 13.41
N ARG A 10 12.44 13.05 14.44
CA ARG A 10 13.50 12.03 14.27
C ARG A 10 12.98 10.75 13.63
N ALA A 11 11.79 10.30 14.01
CA ALA A 11 11.17 9.10 13.41
C ALA A 11 10.75 9.35 11.95
N ALA A 12 10.22 10.55 11.66
CA ALA A 12 9.92 10.95 10.29
C ALA A 12 11.19 11.01 9.43
N ALA A 13 12.26 11.61 9.93
CA ALA A 13 13.54 11.66 9.23
C ALA A 13 14.12 10.26 9.00
N ALA A 14 14.05 9.38 9.99
CA ALA A 14 14.50 7.99 9.87
C ALA A 14 13.70 7.23 8.81
N TYR A 15 12.36 7.37 8.81
CA TYR A 15 11.52 6.77 7.78
C TYR A 15 11.88 7.27 6.37
N LEU A 16 12.00 8.58 6.19
CA LEU A 16 12.35 9.17 4.90
C LEU A 16 13.73 8.72 4.40
N ALA A 17 14.71 8.62 5.30
CA ALA A 17 16.04 8.13 4.95
C ALA A 17 16.03 6.67 4.50
N VAL A 18 15.34 5.79 5.25
CA VAL A 18 15.20 4.37 4.89
C VAL A 18 14.39 4.21 3.60
N ALA A 19 13.31 4.99 3.44
CA ALA A 19 12.50 4.97 2.23
C ALA A 19 13.29 5.40 0.99
N ALA A 20 14.05 6.51 1.08
CA ALA A 20 14.89 6.99 -0.02
C ALA A 20 15.97 5.94 -0.39
N ALA A 21 16.59 5.31 0.60
CA ALA A 21 17.56 4.25 0.38
C ALA A 21 16.92 3.05 -0.32
N ASP A 22 15.76 2.55 0.15
CA ASP A 22 15.11 1.38 -0.44
C ASP A 22 14.61 1.66 -1.87
N VAL A 23 14.04 2.84 -2.13
CA VAL A 23 13.63 3.28 -3.49
C VAL A 23 14.85 3.32 -4.43
N THR A 24 15.98 3.88 -3.99
CA THR A 24 17.20 3.94 -4.79
C THR A 24 17.74 2.56 -5.09
N LEU A 25 17.76 1.66 -4.09
CA LEU A 25 18.19 0.28 -4.27
C LEU A 25 17.26 -0.51 -5.20
N ALA A 26 15.95 -0.25 -5.13
CA ALA A 26 14.97 -0.81 -6.03
C ALA A 26 15.17 -0.32 -7.47
N ALA A 27 15.31 0.98 -7.67
CA ALA A 27 15.52 1.58 -8.99
C ALA A 27 16.84 1.17 -9.65
N THR A 28 17.85 0.77 -8.84
CA THR A 28 19.18 0.32 -9.33
C THR A 28 19.32 -1.20 -9.34
N GLY A 29 18.27 -1.98 -9.04
CA GLY A 29 18.27 -3.43 -9.09
C GLY A 29 19.11 -4.11 -8.00
N ARG A 30 19.48 -3.40 -6.92
CA ARG A 30 20.34 -3.92 -5.84
C ARG A 30 19.53 -4.75 -4.82
N ARG A 31 18.90 -5.83 -5.29
CA ARG A 31 17.99 -6.69 -4.50
C ARG A 31 18.59 -7.22 -3.20
N GLY A 32 19.89 -7.55 -3.19
CA GLY A 32 20.56 -8.06 -1.98
C GLY A 32 20.54 -7.06 -0.81
N LEU A 33 20.82 -5.79 -1.08
CA LEU A 33 20.83 -4.73 -0.06
C LEU A 33 19.40 -4.37 0.41
N ARG A 34 18.38 -4.55 -0.42
CA ARG A 34 16.98 -4.34 -0.05
C ARG A 34 16.50 -5.28 1.06
N ARG A 35 17.13 -6.44 1.24
CA ARG A 35 16.86 -7.33 2.39
C ARG A 35 17.18 -6.68 3.73
N LEU A 36 18.04 -5.65 3.75
CA LEU A 36 18.39 -4.88 4.94
C LEU A 36 17.47 -3.66 5.14
N THR A 37 17.13 -2.95 4.06
CA THR A 37 16.33 -1.71 4.14
C THR A 37 14.84 -1.98 4.27
N LYS A 38 14.30 -2.92 3.50
CA LYS A 38 12.87 -3.18 3.44
C LYS A 38 12.24 -3.57 4.80
N PRO A 39 12.86 -4.44 5.63
CA PRO A 39 12.33 -4.75 6.96
C PRO A 39 12.33 -3.56 7.94
N LEU A 40 13.11 -2.51 7.67
CA LEU A 40 13.19 -1.32 8.54
C LEU A 40 12.12 -0.27 8.22
N LEU A 41 11.47 -0.33 7.04
CA LEU A 41 10.50 0.67 6.61
C LEU A 41 9.33 0.80 7.60
N MET A 42 8.63 -0.30 7.84
CA MET A 42 7.45 -0.26 8.71
C MET A 42 7.80 0.01 10.18
N PRO A 43 8.83 -0.60 10.79
CA PRO A 43 9.24 -0.25 12.16
C PRO A 43 9.50 1.24 12.37
N THR A 44 10.14 1.93 11.43
CA THR A 44 10.38 3.38 11.54
C THR A 44 9.09 4.19 11.46
N LEU A 45 8.10 3.73 10.70
CA LEU A 45 6.81 4.40 10.53
C LEU A 45 5.82 4.11 11.67
N LEU A 46 5.99 2.99 12.41
CA LEU A 46 5.15 2.62 13.56
C LEU A 46 5.25 3.57 14.75
N ILE A 47 6.40 4.26 14.90
CA ILE A 47 6.72 5.06 16.07
C ILE A 47 5.70 6.20 16.24
N GLY A 48 5.07 6.26 17.42
CA GLY A 48 4.11 7.31 17.77
C GLY A 48 2.73 7.20 17.12
N ARG A 49 2.43 6.10 16.43
CA ARG A 49 1.11 5.87 15.82
C ARG A 49 0.14 5.20 16.80
N ASP A 50 -1.17 5.40 16.58
CA ASP A 50 -2.21 4.68 17.29
C ASP A 50 -2.17 3.18 17.01
N ARG A 51 -2.78 2.37 17.89
CA ARG A 51 -2.72 0.89 17.82
C ARG A 51 -3.29 0.32 16.52
N LEU A 52 -4.33 0.93 15.95
CA LEU A 52 -4.94 0.44 14.71
C LEU A 52 -4.04 0.71 13.52
N THR A 53 -3.46 1.91 13.46
CA THR A 53 -2.45 2.27 12.46
C THR A 53 -1.20 1.39 12.59
N GLN A 54 -0.71 1.16 13.81
CA GLN A 54 0.40 0.24 14.06
C GLN A 54 0.11 -1.17 13.54
N ARG A 55 -1.10 -1.69 13.79
CA ARG A 55 -1.52 -3.00 13.30
C ARG A 55 -1.50 -3.07 11.78
N ALA A 56 -2.03 -2.06 11.10
CA ALA A 56 -2.04 -2.02 9.64
C ALA A 56 -0.61 -1.99 9.05
N LEU A 57 0.25 -1.14 9.60
CA LEU A 57 1.66 -1.05 9.20
C LEU A 57 2.44 -2.33 9.50
N ALA A 58 2.23 -2.95 10.67
CA ALA A 58 2.90 -4.20 11.03
C ALA A 58 2.54 -5.34 10.06
N LEU A 59 1.25 -5.46 9.70
CA LEU A 59 0.80 -6.44 8.71
C LEU A 59 1.38 -6.17 7.32
N GLY A 60 1.48 -4.90 6.92
CA GLY A 60 2.21 -4.50 5.71
C GLY A 60 3.68 -4.91 5.76
N GLY A 61 4.35 -4.68 6.88
CA GLY A 61 5.74 -5.11 7.10
C GLY A 61 5.94 -6.62 7.00
N VAL A 62 5.01 -7.41 7.56
CA VAL A 62 5.00 -8.87 7.37
C VAL A 62 4.89 -9.23 5.89
N GLY A 63 3.99 -8.56 5.16
CA GLY A 63 3.85 -8.72 3.71
C GLY A 63 5.14 -8.38 2.96
N ASP A 64 5.79 -7.28 3.32
CA ASP A 64 7.07 -6.85 2.74
C ASP A 64 8.17 -7.91 2.91
N VAL A 65 8.29 -8.47 4.11
CA VAL A 65 9.28 -9.51 4.40
C VAL A 65 8.93 -10.81 3.65
N ALA A 66 7.66 -11.20 3.62
CA ALA A 66 7.24 -12.40 2.90
C ALA A 66 7.55 -12.30 1.41
N LEU A 67 7.32 -11.13 0.79
CA LEU A 67 7.59 -10.89 -0.63
C LEU A 67 9.09 -10.75 -0.99
N LEU A 68 10.01 -10.79 -0.02
CA LEU A 68 11.43 -10.98 -0.30
C LEU A 68 11.76 -12.42 -0.73
N GLY A 69 10.87 -13.36 -0.43
CA GLY A 69 10.94 -14.73 -0.91
C GLY A 69 10.42 -14.87 -2.33
N SER A 70 11.00 -15.81 -3.10
CA SER A 70 10.64 -16.08 -4.49
C SER A 70 9.69 -17.28 -4.66
N SER A 71 9.32 -17.95 -3.58
CA SER A 71 8.45 -19.14 -3.65
C SER A 71 6.97 -18.77 -3.81
N PRO A 72 6.13 -19.66 -4.39
CA PRO A 72 4.68 -19.48 -4.43
C PRO A 72 4.07 -19.30 -3.03
N ALA A 73 4.58 -20.02 -2.03
CA ALA A 73 4.15 -19.89 -0.64
C ALA A 73 4.46 -18.51 -0.05
N ALA A 74 5.64 -17.96 -0.33
CA ALA A 74 6.03 -16.60 0.06
C ALA A 74 5.10 -15.55 -0.55
N PHE A 75 4.75 -15.71 -1.82
CA PHE A 75 3.79 -14.84 -2.48
C PHE A 75 2.41 -14.89 -1.82
N THR A 76 1.88 -16.10 -1.59
CA THR A 76 0.55 -16.27 -0.95
C THR A 76 0.55 -15.69 0.48
N ALA A 77 1.63 -15.92 1.24
CA ALA A 77 1.77 -15.33 2.58
C ALA A 77 1.82 -13.81 2.54
N GLY A 78 2.58 -13.24 1.60
CA GLY A 78 2.65 -11.79 1.40
C GLY A 78 1.30 -11.19 1.01
N LEU A 79 0.62 -11.80 0.04
CA LEU A 79 -0.72 -11.39 -0.39
C LEU A 79 -1.72 -11.42 0.78
N GLY A 80 -1.70 -12.49 1.59
CA GLY A 80 -2.55 -12.62 2.78
C GLY A 80 -2.25 -11.58 3.85
N ALA A 81 -0.97 -11.30 4.11
CA ALA A 81 -0.55 -10.30 5.08
C ALA A 81 -0.97 -8.88 4.65
N PHE A 82 -0.79 -8.53 3.37
CA PHE A 82 -1.25 -7.25 2.84
C PHE A 82 -2.77 -7.15 2.81
N LEU A 83 -3.49 -8.23 2.47
CA LEU A 83 -4.96 -8.26 2.57
C LEU A 83 -5.41 -7.92 4.00
N ALA A 84 -4.83 -8.58 4.99
CA ALA A 84 -5.11 -8.29 6.40
C ALA A 84 -4.72 -6.85 6.77
N GLY A 85 -3.62 -6.34 6.21
CA GLY A 85 -3.17 -4.95 6.34
C GLY A 85 -4.19 -3.96 5.80
N HIS A 86 -4.79 -4.20 4.62
CA HIS A 86 -5.84 -3.34 4.06
C HIS A 86 -7.10 -3.33 4.93
N LEU A 87 -7.50 -4.49 5.46
CA LEU A 87 -8.62 -4.55 6.40
C LEU A 87 -8.34 -3.79 7.69
N ALA A 88 -7.11 -3.87 8.20
CA ALA A 88 -6.67 -3.08 9.36
C ALA A 88 -6.63 -1.58 9.05
N TRP A 89 -6.18 -1.18 7.86
CA TRP A 89 -6.26 0.21 7.39
C TRP A 89 -7.69 0.71 7.32
N ILE A 90 -8.65 -0.07 6.80
CA ILE A 90 -10.08 0.29 6.79
C ILE A 90 -10.56 0.56 8.22
N GLN A 91 -10.18 -0.29 9.20
CA GLN A 91 -10.53 -0.06 10.60
C GLN A 91 -9.92 1.23 11.13
N ALA A 92 -8.61 1.45 10.93
CA ALA A 92 -7.92 2.66 11.38
C ALA A 92 -8.49 3.94 10.77
N LEU A 93 -8.79 3.93 9.48
CA LEU A 93 -9.34 5.08 8.76
C LEU A 93 -10.77 5.42 9.19
N ARG A 94 -11.59 4.41 9.50
CA ARG A 94 -12.97 4.61 10.00
C ARG A 94 -13.02 5.25 11.39
N THR A 95 -12.01 5.07 12.22
CA THR A 95 -11.93 5.74 13.53
C THR A 95 -11.50 7.21 13.42
N ARG A 96 -10.84 7.58 12.34
CA ARG A 96 -10.50 8.96 12.04
C ARG A 96 -11.78 9.62 11.50
N GLN A 97 -12.37 10.56 12.27
CA GLN A 97 -13.62 11.22 11.91
C GLN A 97 -13.65 11.58 10.42
N GLY A 98 -14.41 10.81 9.66
CA GLY A 98 -14.53 10.97 8.22
C GLY A 98 -15.53 12.10 7.90
N SER A 99 -15.29 12.77 6.77
CA SER A 99 -16.20 13.81 6.29
C SER A 99 -17.54 13.24 5.79
N GLY A 100 -17.64 11.91 5.58
CA GLY A 100 -18.76 11.28 4.86
C GLY A 100 -18.84 11.81 3.42
N LEU A 101 -17.68 12.05 2.82
CA LEU A 101 -17.55 12.65 1.49
C LEU A 101 -18.27 11.82 0.43
N LEU A 102 -18.09 10.50 0.47
CA LEU A 102 -18.73 9.59 -0.49
C LEU A 102 -20.26 9.53 -0.33
N ARG A 103 -20.78 9.72 0.87
CA ARG A 103 -22.23 9.80 1.06
C ARG A 103 -22.81 11.06 0.44
N ARG A 104 -22.08 12.19 0.49
CA ARG A 104 -22.48 13.47 -0.12
C ARG A 104 -22.23 13.53 -1.62
N HIS A 105 -21.16 12.89 -2.07
CA HIS A 105 -20.69 12.91 -3.45
C HIS A 105 -20.35 11.50 -3.93
N PRO A 106 -21.34 10.58 -4.11
CA PRO A 106 -21.11 9.19 -4.44
C PRO A 106 -20.38 8.99 -5.79
N ALA A 107 -20.52 9.93 -6.70
CA ALA A 107 -19.83 9.91 -7.99
C ALA A 107 -18.28 9.89 -7.87
N LEU A 108 -17.73 10.37 -6.75
CA LEU A 108 -16.29 10.31 -6.50
C LEU A 108 -15.76 8.86 -6.35
N ALA A 109 -16.64 7.88 -6.10
CA ALA A 109 -16.26 6.48 -6.09
C ALA A 109 -16.06 5.90 -7.49
N LEU A 110 -16.68 6.49 -8.53
CA LEU A 110 -16.68 5.93 -9.89
C LEU A 110 -15.30 5.67 -10.47
N PRO A 111 -14.28 6.58 -10.39
CA PRO A 111 -12.96 6.30 -10.92
C PRO A 111 -12.27 5.14 -10.21
N TYR A 112 -12.48 4.96 -8.91
CA TYR A 112 -11.92 3.84 -8.14
C TYR A 112 -12.56 2.51 -8.55
N LEU A 113 -13.89 2.49 -8.69
CA LEU A 113 -14.63 1.31 -9.13
C LEU A 113 -14.31 0.97 -10.58
N ALA A 114 -14.18 1.96 -11.45
CA ALA A 114 -13.78 1.75 -12.85
C ALA A 114 -12.36 1.17 -12.95
N ALA A 115 -11.39 1.71 -12.18
CA ALA A 115 -10.03 1.21 -12.14
C ALA A 115 -10.00 -0.23 -11.60
N TRP A 116 -10.71 -0.51 -10.50
CA TRP A 116 -10.84 -1.85 -9.94
C TRP A 116 -11.45 -2.83 -10.94
N ALA A 117 -12.58 -2.49 -11.54
CA ALA A 117 -13.28 -3.36 -12.49
C ALA A 117 -12.44 -3.60 -13.76
N GLY A 118 -11.87 -2.54 -14.32
CA GLY A 118 -11.03 -2.62 -15.52
C GLY A 118 -9.78 -3.47 -15.31
N LEU A 119 -9.07 -3.25 -14.18
CA LEU A 119 -7.88 -4.05 -13.88
C LEU A 119 -8.24 -5.52 -13.63
N ASN A 120 -9.30 -5.80 -12.86
CA ASN A 120 -9.73 -7.18 -12.63
C ASN A 120 -10.19 -7.85 -13.94
N ALA A 121 -10.96 -7.18 -14.78
CA ALA A 121 -11.37 -7.72 -16.09
C ALA A 121 -10.15 -8.05 -16.96
N TYR A 122 -9.15 -7.16 -16.99
CA TYR A 122 -7.93 -7.36 -17.75
C TYR A 122 -7.07 -8.51 -17.20
N LEU A 123 -6.96 -8.64 -15.88
CA LEU A 123 -6.13 -9.64 -15.23
C LEU A 123 -6.81 -11.01 -15.10
N TRP A 124 -8.15 -11.08 -15.10
CA TRP A 124 -8.90 -12.30 -14.86
C TRP A 124 -8.44 -13.51 -15.68
N PRO A 125 -8.26 -13.43 -17.01
CA PRO A 125 -7.79 -14.56 -17.82
C PRO A 125 -6.30 -14.89 -17.58
N ARG A 126 -5.55 -14.00 -16.92
CA ARG A 126 -4.09 -14.10 -16.73
C ARG A 126 -3.69 -14.62 -15.34
N THR A 127 -4.59 -14.55 -14.37
CA THR A 127 -4.31 -14.91 -12.97
C THR A 127 -4.41 -16.41 -12.67
N GLY A 128 -5.00 -17.21 -13.54
CA GLY A 128 -5.07 -18.66 -13.39
C GLY A 128 -5.68 -19.09 -12.04
N ARG A 129 -4.92 -19.81 -11.22
CA ARG A 129 -5.35 -20.27 -9.90
C ARG A 129 -5.51 -19.12 -8.88
N ASP A 130 -4.79 -18.04 -9.09
CA ASP A 130 -4.74 -16.91 -8.16
C ASP A 130 -5.91 -15.94 -8.36
N ARG A 131 -6.84 -16.20 -9.31
CA ARG A 131 -7.93 -15.27 -9.67
C ARG A 131 -8.80 -14.84 -8.49
N TYR A 132 -9.20 -15.77 -7.64
CA TYR A 132 -10.04 -15.46 -6.46
C TYR A 132 -9.25 -14.75 -5.35
N PRO A 133 -8.05 -15.21 -4.96
CA PRO A 133 -7.17 -14.46 -4.06
C PRO A 133 -6.90 -13.03 -4.54
N VAL A 134 -6.59 -12.83 -5.82
CA VAL A 134 -6.34 -11.51 -6.41
C VAL A 134 -7.59 -10.64 -6.39
N LEU A 135 -8.76 -11.20 -6.72
CA LEU A 135 -10.03 -10.48 -6.65
C LEU A 135 -10.35 -10.04 -5.22
N ALA A 136 -10.21 -10.94 -4.24
CA ALA A 136 -10.43 -10.60 -2.83
C ALA A 136 -9.49 -9.51 -2.34
N TYR A 137 -8.21 -9.63 -2.72
CA TYR A 137 -7.18 -8.65 -2.41
C TYR A 137 -7.48 -7.28 -3.01
N SER A 138 -7.71 -7.21 -4.31
CA SER A 138 -7.99 -5.96 -5.03
C SER A 138 -9.28 -5.29 -4.54
N THR A 139 -10.27 -6.08 -4.11
CA THR A 139 -11.51 -5.56 -3.51
C THR A 139 -11.25 -4.91 -2.15
N ALA A 140 -10.45 -5.54 -1.28
CA ALA A 140 -10.06 -4.95 -0.01
C ALA A 140 -9.22 -3.68 -0.18
N LEU A 141 -8.30 -3.69 -1.14
CA LEU A 141 -7.50 -2.52 -1.51
C LEU A 141 -8.38 -1.36 -2.01
N ALA A 142 -9.31 -1.62 -2.93
CA ALA A 142 -10.25 -0.61 -3.43
C ALA A 142 -11.13 -0.06 -2.30
N ALA A 143 -11.63 -0.92 -1.42
CA ALA A 143 -12.41 -0.51 -0.25
C ALA A 143 -11.57 0.34 0.72
N MET A 144 -10.30 0.01 0.93
CA MET A 144 -9.36 0.81 1.73
C MET A 144 -9.14 2.19 1.10
N ALA A 145 -8.90 2.27 -0.20
CA ALA A 145 -8.69 3.53 -0.89
C ALA A 145 -9.94 4.42 -0.89
N LEU A 146 -11.14 3.84 -1.05
CA LEU A 146 -12.42 4.55 -0.89
C LEU A 146 -12.62 5.04 0.54
N THR A 147 -12.25 4.24 1.54
CA THR A 147 -12.30 4.66 2.95
C THR A 147 -11.34 5.81 3.21
N ALA A 148 -10.14 5.79 2.61
CA ALA A 148 -9.17 6.87 2.67
C ALA A 148 -9.72 8.17 2.05
N LEU A 149 -10.38 8.07 0.90
CA LEU A 149 -11.06 9.19 0.26
C LEU A 149 -12.19 9.76 1.14
N ASP A 150 -12.99 8.88 1.76
CA ASP A 150 -14.14 9.27 2.59
C ASP A 150 -13.73 10.01 3.87
N THR A 151 -12.47 9.92 4.29
CA THR A 151 -11.94 10.76 5.39
C THR A 151 -12.02 12.26 5.08
N GLY A 152 -12.09 12.64 3.80
CA GLY A 152 -12.06 14.03 3.34
C GLY A 152 -10.70 14.71 3.51
N LYS A 153 -9.66 13.97 3.91
CA LYS A 153 -8.29 14.49 4.08
C LYS A 153 -7.50 14.24 2.79
N PRO A 154 -7.05 15.29 2.06
CA PRO A 154 -6.38 15.12 0.77
C PRO A 154 -5.14 14.23 0.82
N ALA A 155 -4.31 14.35 1.87
CA ALA A 155 -3.12 13.52 2.04
C ALA A 155 -3.48 12.04 2.20
N THR A 156 -4.48 11.72 3.03
CA THR A 156 -4.94 10.34 3.24
C THR A 156 -5.54 9.76 1.95
N ALA A 157 -6.34 10.55 1.22
CA ALA A 157 -6.90 10.15 -0.07
C ALA A 157 -5.80 9.88 -1.11
N ALA A 158 -4.78 10.75 -1.19
CA ALA A 158 -3.61 10.54 -2.04
C ALA A 158 -2.84 9.25 -1.68
N GLY A 159 -2.72 8.95 -0.37
CA GLY A 159 -2.15 7.69 0.11
C GLY A 159 -2.90 6.47 -0.42
N GLY A 160 -4.23 6.50 -0.41
CA GLY A 160 -5.07 5.44 -0.97
C GLY A 160 -4.87 5.26 -2.48
N VAL A 161 -4.82 6.36 -3.24
CA VAL A 161 -4.56 6.34 -4.70
C VAL A 161 -3.17 5.77 -5.00
N LEU A 162 -2.14 6.22 -4.28
CA LEU A 162 -0.79 5.72 -4.47
C LEU A 162 -0.66 4.23 -4.15
N PHE A 163 -1.39 3.74 -3.14
CA PHE A 163 -1.40 2.30 -2.85
C PHE A 163 -2.06 1.50 -3.98
N LEU A 164 -3.21 1.97 -4.51
CA LEU A 164 -3.83 1.38 -5.70
C LEU A 164 -2.85 1.35 -6.88
N THR A 165 -2.11 2.43 -7.10
CA THR A 165 -1.10 2.52 -8.17
C THR A 165 0.00 1.50 -7.97
N THR A 166 0.55 1.40 -6.76
CA THR A 166 1.61 0.44 -6.39
C THR A 166 1.20 -0.98 -6.76
N ASP A 167 0.04 -1.40 -6.28
CA ASP A 167 -0.40 -2.78 -6.42
C ASP A 167 -0.89 -3.09 -7.83
N SER A 168 -1.40 -2.08 -8.55
CA SER A 168 -1.67 -2.21 -9.98
C SER A 168 -0.40 -2.46 -10.78
N LEU A 169 0.68 -1.74 -10.48
CA LEU A 169 1.99 -1.97 -11.11
C LEU A 169 2.50 -3.38 -10.81
N LEU A 170 2.44 -3.83 -9.55
CA LEU A 170 2.85 -5.18 -9.16
C LEU A 170 2.02 -6.26 -9.85
N ALA A 171 0.71 -6.07 -9.96
CA ALA A 171 -0.19 -7.03 -10.60
C ALA A 171 0.04 -7.10 -12.13
N LEU A 172 0.26 -5.96 -12.78
CA LEU A 172 0.56 -5.88 -14.22
C LEU A 172 1.88 -6.58 -14.55
N ASP A 173 2.93 -6.34 -13.77
CA ASP A 173 4.20 -7.05 -13.93
C ASP A 173 4.01 -8.55 -13.74
N ARG A 174 3.46 -8.96 -12.61
CA ARG A 174 3.36 -10.37 -12.24
C ARG A 174 2.50 -11.21 -13.18
N PHE A 175 1.32 -10.71 -13.57
CA PHE A 175 0.32 -11.48 -14.30
C PHE A 175 0.23 -11.14 -15.78
N ALA A 176 0.67 -9.95 -16.19
CA ALA A 176 0.61 -9.49 -17.55
C ALA A 176 2.00 -9.24 -18.17
N ARG A 177 3.07 -9.37 -17.37
CA ARG A 177 4.47 -9.12 -17.78
C ARG A 177 4.67 -7.72 -18.37
N VAL A 178 3.94 -6.75 -17.84
CA VAL A 178 4.05 -5.34 -18.21
C VAL A 178 4.95 -4.64 -17.20
N GLU A 179 6.17 -4.33 -17.63
CA GLU A 179 7.16 -3.64 -16.81
C GLU A 179 7.45 -2.25 -17.37
N LEU A 180 7.56 -1.27 -16.47
CA LEU A 180 8.05 0.07 -16.78
C LEU A 180 9.59 0.11 -16.62
N PRO A 181 10.28 1.03 -17.30
CA PRO A 181 11.68 1.30 -16.98
C PRO A 181 11.83 1.60 -15.48
N ARG A 182 12.77 0.92 -14.81
CA ARG A 182 12.96 1.00 -13.35
C ARG A 182 11.71 0.62 -12.53
N HIS A 183 10.97 -0.39 -12.99
CA HIS A 183 9.67 -0.80 -12.44
C HIS A 183 9.66 -0.92 -10.91
N GLU A 184 10.63 -1.65 -10.34
CA GLU A 184 10.74 -1.81 -8.88
C GLU A 184 10.92 -0.47 -8.14
N GLY A 185 11.59 0.51 -8.77
CA GLY A 185 11.75 1.85 -8.21
C GLY A 185 10.41 2.59 -8.12
N TRP A 186 9.58 2.54 -9.17
CA TRP A 186 8.24 3.14 -9.16
C TRP A 186 7.32 2.49 -8.13
N VAL A 187 7.33 1.15 -8.10
CA VAL A 187 6.57 0.39 -7.09
C VAL A 187 6.95 0.83 -5.68
N MET A 188 8.25 0.91 -5.37
CA MET A 188 8.68 1.32 -4.03
C MET A 188 8.42 2.79 -3.73
N ALA A 189 8.60 3.69 -4.70
CA ALA A 189 8.33 5.11 -4.50
C ALA A 189 6.86 5.37 -4.17
N THR A 190 5.95 4.78 -4.94
CA THR A 190 4.51 4.90 -4.70
C THR A 190 4.10 4.22 -3.39
N TYR A 191 4.70 3.07 -3.06
CA TYR A 191 4.41 2.34 -1.82
C TYR A 191 4.80 3.12 -0.56
N VAL A 192 6.05 3.60 -0.48
CA VAL A 192 6.49 4.32 0.72
C VAL A 192 5.73 5.64 0.87
N ALA A 193 5.45 6.34 -0.23
CA ALA A 193 4.62 7.54 -0.18
C ALA A 193 3.19 7.21 0.30
N ALA A 194 2.58 6.13 -0.20
CA ALA A 194 1.25 5.68 0.22
C ALA A 194 1.20 5.40 1.73
N GLN A 195 2.14 4.59 2.24
CA GLN A 195 2.20 4.23 3.66
C GLN A 195 2.41 5.45 4.55
N GLY A 196 3.32 6.36 4.16
CA GLY A 196 3.56 7.61 4.89
C GLY A 196 2.31 8.49 4.97
N LEU A 197 1.61 8.68 3.85
CA LEU A 197 0.40 9.52 3.76
C LEU A 197 -0.81 8.90 4.48
N LEU A 198 -0.98 7.58 4.41
CA LEU A 198 -2.03 6.89 5.17
C LEU A 198 -1.78 6.93 6.67
N ALA A 199 -0.52 6.90 7.09
CA ALA A 199 -0.14 6.95 8.48
C ALA A 199 -0.13 8.38 9.07
N ALA A 200 -0.15 9.44 8.26
CA ALA A 200 -0.23 10.84 8.70
C ALA A 200 -1.64 11.18 9.21
#